data_d019f2131b96d7ddf60d71fef7d7798c
#
_entry.id   d019f2131b96d7ddf60d71fef7d7798c
#
_cell.length_a   1.000
_cell.length_b   1.000
_cell.length_c   1.000
_cell.angle_alpha   90.00
_cell.angle_beta   90.00
_cell.angle_gamma   90.00
#
_symmetry.space_group_name_H-M   'P 1'
#
loop_
_entity.id
_entity.type
_entity.pdbx_description
1 polymer ?
#
loop_
_entity_poly.entity_id
_entity_poly.type
_entity_poly.pdbx_seq_one_letter_code
_entity_poly.pdbx_strand_id
1 'polypeptide(L)'
;DESEAFMRAAEKAAEDALMSGNKIEKQTANLSAAATRAKQEAETLSQRKDKIRNEQFMKSTTFIMENLNSLTIDLSRIMDSSLSEELWRRYRKGEKGIFTRKLLKSRDAEKIRSRYRDDGDFRRFADQYVSEFREIMTEAASVDHSELLSDAFITADVGKVYLLLQEALDGIE
;
A
#
# COMPACT_ATOMS: atom_id res chain seq x y z
N ASP A 1 67.07 42.27 -15.45
CA ASP A 1 67.07 42.05 -16.88
C ASP A 1 65.63 41.60 -17.27
N GLU A 2 65.01 42.14 -18.33
CA GLU A 2 63.64 41.84 -18.75
C GLU A 2 63.44 40.32 -19.01
N SER A 3 64.47 39.64 -19.50
CA SER A 3 64.44 38.20 -19.75
C SER A 3 64.33 37.36 -18.47
N GLU A 4 65.00 37.78 -17.40
CA GLU A 4 64.91 37.09 -16.11
C GLU A 4 63.56 37.33 -15.43
N ALA A 5 62.97 38.50 -15.57
CA ALA A 5 61.63 38.81 -15.05
C ALA A 5 60.54 37.98 -15.76
N PHE A 6 60.68 37.79 -17.07
CA PHE A 6 59.77 36.96 -17.85
C PHE A 6 59.89 35.47 -17.46
N MET A 7 61.10 34.97 -17.27
CA MET A 7 61.31 33.58 -16.85
C MET A 7 60.72 33.29 -15.50
N ARG A 8 60.89 34.18 -14.49
CA ARG A 8 60.30 34.07 -13.16
C ARG A 8 58.77 34.11 -13.19
N ALA A 9 58.21 34.97 -14.06
CA ALA A 9 56.75 35.03 -14.23
C ALA A 9 56.18 33.75 -14.87
N ALA A 10 56.91 33.18 -15.83
CA ALA A 10 56.50 31.90 -16.45
C ALA A 10 56.63 30.71 -15.49
N GLU A 11 57.68 30.65 -14.68
CA GLU A 11 57.84 29.62 -13.65
C GLU A 11 56.71 29.70 -12.61
N LYS A 12 56.40 30.91 -12.14
CA LYS A 12 55.31 31.11 -11.18
C LYS A 12 53.96 30.74 -11.78
N ALA A 13 53.67 31.09 -13.00
CA ALA A 13 52.46 30.70 -13.68
C ALA A 13 52.30 29.18 -13.85
N ALA A 14 53.42 28.49 -14.13
CA ALA A 14 53.45 27.04 -14.20
C ALA A 14 53.20 26.37 -12.86
N GLU A 15 53.74 26.90 -11.76
CA GLU A 15 53.53 26.41 -10.43
C GLU A 15 52.10 26.63 -9.94
N ASP A 16 51.52 27.81 -10.19
CA ASP A 16 50.12 28.12 -9.90
C ASP A 16 49.15 27.23 -10.70
N ALA A 17 49.46 26.91 -11.96
CA ALA A 17 48.71 26.00 -12.78
C ALA A 17 48.74 24.55 -12.25
N LEU A 18 49.90 24.07 -11.81
CA LEU A 18 50.04 22.75 -11.18
C LEU A 18 49.26 22.67 -9.86
N MET A 19 49.35 23.69 -9.02
CA MET A 19 48.58 23.73 -7.76
C MET A 19 47.07 23.76 -7.99
N SER A 20 46.61 24.51 -9.01
CA SER A 20 45.20 24.53 -9.42
C SER A 20 44.75 23.19 -9.96
N GLY A 21 45.55 22.52 -10.78
CA GLY A 21 45.31 21.19 -11.28
C GLY A 21 45.10 20.14 -10.19
N ASN A 22 46.04 20.12 -9.21
CA ASN A 22 45.95 19.22 -8.06
C ASN A 22 44.70 19.49 -7.20
N LYS A 23 44.30 20.77 -7.05
CA LYS A 23 43.09 21.15 -6.33
C LYS A 23 41.83 20.67 -7.05
N ILE A 24 41.76 20.82 -8.37
CA ILE A 24 40.65 20.35 -9.19
C ILE A 24 40.53 18.83 -9.11
N GLU A 25 41.64 18.10 -9.24
CA GLU A 25 41.66 16.64 -9.16
C GLU A 25 41.12 16.15 -7.79
N LYS A 26 41.56 16.77 -6.70
CA LYS A 26 41.06 16.46 -5.36
C LYS A 26 39.57 16.79 -5.17
N GLN A 27 39.11 17.90 -5.75
CA GLN A 27 37.68 18.25 -5.72
C GLN A 27 36.85 17.28 -6.53
N THR A 28 37.34 16.86 -7.69
CA THR A 28 36.65 15.87 -8.55
C THR A 28 36.55 14.50 -7.86
N ALA A 29 37.62 14.07 -7.19
CA ALA A 29 37.59 12.82 -6.41
C ALA A 29 36.61 12.89 -5.24
N ASN A 30 36.53 14.00 -4.52
CA ASN A 30 35.58 14.21 -3.45
C ASN A 30 34.13 14.24 -3.95
N LEU A 31 33.89 14.89 -5.06
CA LEU A 31 32.57 14.94 -5.70
C LEU A 31 32.11 13.54 -6.17
N SER A 32 33.00 12.77 -6.78
CA SER A 32 32.74 11.39 -7.17
C SER A 32 32.39 10.49 -5.98
N ALA A 33 33.15 10.61 -4.88
CA ALA A 33 32.88 9.88 -3.66
C ALA A 33 31.52 10.27 -3.02
N ALA A 34 31.17 11.56 -3.03
CA ALA A 34 29.88 12.05 -2.55
C ALA A 34 28.73 11.54 -3.41
N ALA A 35 28.87 11.53 -4.73
CA ALA A 35 27.86 11.00 -5.66
C ALA A 35 27.62 9.49 -5.44
N THR A 36 28.69 8.72 -5.24
CA THR A 36 28.59 7.29 -4.94
C THR A 36 27.84 7.03 -3.63
N ARG A 37 28.13 7.78 -2.58
CA ARG A 37 27.41 7.67 -1.28
C ARG A 37 25.95 8.02 -1.42
N ALA A 38 25.63 9.11 -2.12
CA ALA A 38 24.24 9.52 -2.34
C ALA A 38 23.45 8.45 -3.09
N LYS A 39 24.06 7.81 -4.09
CA LYS A 39 23.45 6.70 -4.81
C LYS A 39 23.16 5.49 -3.90
N GLN A 40 24.12 5.11 -3.06
CA GLN A 40 23.96 3.99 -2.11
C GLN A 40 22.87 4.28 -1.06
N GLU A 41 22.82 5.50 -0.55
CA GLU A 41 21.76 5.92 0.38
C GLU A 41 20.39 5.90 -0.27
N ALA A 42 20.27 6.39 -1.51
CA ALA A 42 19.02 6.35 -2.26
C ALA A 42 18.53 4.92 -2.52
N GLU A 43 19.43 4.00 -2.89
CA GLU A 43 19.12 2.58 -3.07
C GLU A 43 18.66 1.93 -1.76
N THR A 44 19.34 2.22 -0.63
CA THR A 44 18.97 1.70 0.68
C THR A 44 17.59 2.21 1.13
N LEU A 45 17.31 3.49 0.92
CA LEU A 45 16.01 4.09 1.24
C LEU A 45 14.88 3.49 0.40
N SER A 46 15.13 3.26 -0.90
CA SER A 46 14.17 2.60 -1.78
C SER A 46 13.83 1.19 -1.28
N GLN A 47 14.84 0.38 -0.98
CA GLN A 47 14.64 -0.98 -0.47
C GLN A 47 13.87 -1.01 0.86
N ARG A 48 14.14 -0.08 1.77
CA ARG A 48 13.40 0.05 3.04
C ARG A 48 11.94 0.42 2.80
N LYS A 49 11.68 1.35 1.89
CA LYS A 49 10.32 1.76 1.52
C LYS A 49 9.53 0.59 0.95
N ASP A 50 10.12 -0.18 0.04
CA ASP A 50 9.49 -1.36 -0.57
C ASP A 50 9.21 -2.45 0.46
N LYS A 51 10.12 -2.68 1.41
CA LYS A 51 9.91 -3.63 2.49
C LYS A 51 8.73 -3.23 3.38
N ILE A 52 8.67 -1.97 3.84
CA ILE A 52 7.57 -1.47 4.68
C ILE A 52 6.24 -1.60 3.95
N ARG A 53 6.21 -1.25 2.66
CA ARG A 53 5.01 -1.34 1.82
C ARG A 53 4.51 -2.77 1.68
N ASN A 54 5.41 -3.72 1.44
CA ASN A 54 5.08 -5.14 1.36
C ASN A 54 4.56 -5.70 2.69
N GLU A 55 5.16 -5.31 3.82
CA GLU A 55 4.70 -5.71 5.15
C GLU A 55 3.29 -5.17 5.43
N GLN A 56 3.00 -3.94 5.05
CA GLN A 56 1.68 -3.34 5.21
C GLN A 56 0.64 -4.01 4.32
N PHE A 57 0.94 -4.26 3.06
CA PHE A 57 0.09 -5.01 2.15
C PHE A 57 -0.25 -6.41 2.67
N MET A 58 0.75 -7.15 3.17
CA MET A 58 0.54 -8.47 3.76
C MET A 58 -0.34 -8.40 5.01
N LYS A 59 -0.14 -7.40 5.87
CA LYS A 59 -0.95 -7.18 7.06
C LYS A 59 -2.42 -6.91 6.71
N SER A 60 -2.68 -6.01 5.79
CA SER A 60 -4.05 -5.68 5.33
C SER A 60 -4.73 -6.89 4.68
N THR A 61 -4.01 -7.62 3.84
CA THR A 61 -4.53 -8.85 3.22
C THR A 61 -4.88 -9.90 4.27
N THR A 62 -4.01 -10.14 5.25
CA THR A 62 -4.25 -11.08 6.34
C THR A 62 -5.48 -10.67 7.15
N PHE A 63 -5.59 -9.40 7.54
CA PHE A 63 -6.75 -8.89 8.25
C PHE A 63 -8.05 -9.16 7.49
N ILE A 64 -8.11 -8.84 6.20
CA ILE A 64 -9.29 -9.06 5.36
C ILE A 64 -9.64 -10.56 5.28
N MET A 65 -8.65 -11.42 5.08
CA MET A 65 -8.87 -12.87 4.97
C MET A 65 -9.36 -13.49 6.28
N GLU A 66 -8.80 -13.08 7.41
CA GLU A 66 -9.19 -13.57 8.74
C GLU A 66 -10.59 -13.10 9.14
N ASN A 67 -10.95 -11.88 8.80
CA ASN A 67 -12.20 -11.26 9.25
C ASN A 67 -13.36 -11.39 8.25
N LEU A 68 -13.11 -11.80 7.01
CA LEU A 68 -14.13 -11.93 5.99
C LEU A 68 -15.30 -12.82 6.44
N ASN A 69 -15.01 -13.97 7.04
CA ASN A 69 -16.05 -14.90 7.48
C ASN A 69 -16.90 -14.32 8.61
N SER A 70 -16.29 -13.68 9.61
CA SER A 70 -17.02 -13.02 10.70
C SER A 70 -17.94 -11.93 10.17
N LEU A 71 -17.40 -11.04 9.31
CA LEU A 71 -18.17 -9.94 8.73
C LEU A 71 -19.35 -10.44 7.89
N THR A 72 -19.14 -11.46 7.07
CA THR A 72 -20.20 -12.01 6.22
C THR A 72 -21.27 -12.73 7.02
N ILE A 73 -20.92 -13.37 8.14
CA ILE A 73 -21.90 -13.94 9.07
C ILE A 73 -22.74 -12.84 9.69
N ASP A 74 -22.11 -11.79 10.22
CA ASP A 74 -22.81 -10.68 10.85
C ASP A 74 -23.73 -9.94 9.88
N LEU A 75 -23.23 -9.64 8.69
CA LEU A 75 -24.05 -9.04 7.63
C LEU A 75 -25.21 -9.97 7.21
N SER A 76 -24.99 -11.28 7.12
CA SER A 76 -26.04 -12.23 6.79
C SER A 76 -27.13 -12.30 7.86
N ARG A 77 -26.77 -12.15 9.14
CA ARG A 77 -27.75 -12.06 10.25
C ARG A 77 -28.57 -10.79 10.21
N ILE A 78 -27.98 -9.67 9.79
CA ILE A 78 -28.69 -8.40 9.61
C ILE A 78 -29.74 -8.52 8.52
N MET A 79 -29.39 -9.20 7.42
CA MET A 79 -30.25 -9.36 6.25
C MET A 79 -31.38 -10.37 6.47
N ASP A 80 -31.12 -11.40 7.28
CA ASP A 80 -32.06 -12.47 7.60
C ASP A 80 -31.80 -12.94 9.03
N SER A 81 -32.71 -12.61 9.94
CA SER A 81 -32.60 -12.95 11.37
C SER A 81 -32.56 -14.46 11.65
N SER A 82 -32.97 -15.29 10.69
CA SER A 82 -32.88 -16.75 10.76
C SER A 82 -31.89 -17.30 9.71
N LEU A 83 -30.62 -17.41 10.08
CA LEU A 83 -29.70 -18.21 9.31
C LEU A 83 -30.12 -19.68 9.41
N SER A 84 -30.45 -20.31 8.28
CA SER A 84 -30.90 -21.69 8.28
C SER A 84 -29.85 -22.64 8.85
N GLU A 85 -30.31 -23.66 9.59
CA GLU A 85 -29.44 -24.72 10.12
C GLU A 85 -28.63 -25.40 8.99
N GLU A 86 -29.17 -25.45 7.77
CA GLU A 86 -28.47 -25.94 6.59
C GLU A 86 -27.22 -25.14 6.26
N LEU A 87 -27.25 -23.80 6.33
CA LEU A 87 -26.08 -22.96 6.09
C LEU A 87 -25.00 -23.19 7.16
N TRP A 88 -25.39 -23.30 8.43
CA TRP A 88 -24.47 -23.62 9.51
C TRP A 88 -23.86 -25.01 9.37
N ARG A 89 -24.64 -25.99 8.94
CA ARG A 89 -24.15 -27.35 8.68
C ARG A 89 -23.10 -27.36 7.57
N ARG A 90 -23.34 -26.64 6.47
CA ARG A 90 -22.37 -26.50 5.37
C ARG A 90 -21.10 -25.78 5.79
N TYR A 91 -21.23 -24.72 6.58
CA TYR A 91 -20.09 -24.02 7.15
C TYR A 91 -19.23 -24.92 8.03
N ARG A 92 -19.86 -25.68 8.93
CA ARG A 92 -19.14 -26.64 9.80
C ARG A 92 -18.45 -27.76 9.01
N LYS A 93 -18.93 -28.10 7.83
CA LYS A 93 -18.29 -29.03 6.89
C LYS A 93 -17.13 -28.39 6.11
N GLY A 94 -16.77 -27.13 6.38
CA GLY A 94 -15.67 -26.42 5.74
C GLY A 94 -16.00 -25.78 4.39
N GLU A 95 -17.27 -25.67 4.01
CA GLU A 95 -17.66 -24.98 2.78
C GLU A 95 -17.40 -23.47 2.94
N LYS A 96 -16.56 -22.92 2.06
CA LYS A 96 -16.19 -21.50 2.08
C LYS A 96 -17.15 -20.62 1.28
N GLY A 97 -17.31 -19.36 1.70
CA GLY A 97 -18.05 -18.33 0.97
C GLY A 97 -19.58 -18.51 0.93
N ILE A 98 -20.16 -19.40 1.74
CA ILE A 98 -21.61 -19.63 1.75
C ILE A 98 -22.40 -18.44 2.26
N PHE A 99 -21.88 -17.76 3.29
CA PHE A 99 -22.50 -16.54 3.84
C PHE A 99 -22.33 -15.36 2.88
N THR A 100 -21.16 -15.22 2.25
CA THR A 100 -20.93 -14.20 1.22
C THR A 100 -21.89 -14.36 0.05
N ARG A 101 -22.10 -15.57 -0.47
CA ARG A 101 -23.04 -15.83 -1.54
C ARG A 101 -24.48 -15.50 -1.14
N LYS A 102 -24.88 -15.83 0.10
CA LYS A 102 -26.21 -15.46 0.62
C LYS A 102 -26.36 -13.95 0.74
N LEU A 103 -25.36 -13.28 1.32
CA LEU A 103 -25.33 -11.83 1.49
C LEU A 103 -25.51 -11.09 0.16
N LEU A 104 -24.76 -11.47 -0.86
CA LEU A 104 -24.82 -10.85 -2.18
C LEU A 104 -26.16 -11.06 -2.92
N LYS A 105 -26.94 -12.06 -2.53
CA LYS A 105 -28.29 -12.25 -3.06
C LYS A 105 -29.33 -11.34 -2.41
N SER A 106 -29.13 -10.95 -1.16
CA SER A 106 -30.15 -10.25 -0.34
C SER A 106 -30.02 -8.73 -0.33
N ARG A 107 -28.96 -8.14 -0.79
CA ARG A 107 -28.60 -6.71 -0.90
C ARG A 107 -29.57 -5.71 -0.26
N ASP A 108 -29.60 -5.64 1.06
CA ASP A 108 -30.45 -4.68 1.78
C ASP A 108 -29.56 -3.62 2.45
N ALA A 109 -29.21 -2.57 1.71
CA ALA A 109 -28.36 -1.50 2.16
C ALA A 109 -28.90 -0.78 3.41
N GLU A 110 -30.23 -0.66 3.53
CA GLU A 110 -30.83 0.07 4.66
C GLU A 110 -30.67 -0.69 5.98
N LYS A 111 -30.79 -2.00 5.99
CA LYS A 111 -30.48 -2.80 7.19
C LYS A 111 -29.02 -2.69 7.61
N ILE A 112 -28.09 -2.66 6.64
CA ILE A 112 -26.67 -2.46 6.93
C ILE A 112 -26.44 -1.05 7.53
N ARG A 113 -27.07 -0.01 6.98
CA ARG A 113 -26.99 1.36 7.51
C ARG A 113 -27.53 1.46 8.94
N SER A 114 -28.69 0.85 9.23
CA SER A 114 -29.25 0.82 10.57
C SER A 114 -28.27 0.17 11.53
N ARG A 115 -27.73 -1.00 11.19
CA ARG A 115 -26.75 -1.69 12.04
C ARG A 115 -25.49 -0.84 12.27
N TYR A 116 -24.98 -0.21 11.23
CA TYR A 116 -23.82 0.68 11.33
C TYR A 116 -24.05 1.85 12.29
N ARG A 117 -25.27 2.42 12.31
CA ARG A 117 -25.64 3.48 13.27
C ARG A 117 -25.78 2.98 14.69
N ASP A 118 -26.40 1.82 14.86
CA ASP A 118 -26.85 1.33 16.16
C ASP A 118 -25.81 0.48 16.90
N ASP A 119 -24.84 -0.12 16.19
CA ASP A 119 -23.82 -1.02 16.72
C ASP A 119 -22.41 -0.48 16.50
N GLY A 120 -21.80 0.02 17.58
CA GLY A 120 -20.45 0.60 17.53
C GLY A 120 -19.35 -0.40 17.19
N ASP A 121 -19.50 -1.67 17.54
CA ASP A 121 -18.54 -2.72 17.21
C ASP A 121 -18.61 -3.06 15.73
N PHE A 122 -19.83 -3.21 15.19
CA PHE A 122 -20.03 -3.40 13.76
C PHE A 122 -19.48 -2.23 12.95
N ARG A 123 -19.72 -0.99 13.39
CA ARG A 123 -19.19 0.22 12.74
C ARG A 123 -17.68 0.20 12.66
N ARG A 124 -16.98 0.01 13.79
CA ARG A 124 -15.52 -0.06 13.81
C ARG A 124 -14.98 -1.13 12.87
N PHE A 125 -15.63 -2.27 12.86
CA PHE A 125 -15.22 -3.40 12.04
C PHE A 125 -15.43 -3.13 10.54
N ALA A 126 -16.58 -2.55 10.17
CA ALA A 126 -16.89 -2.17 8.79
C ALA A 126 -15.93 -1.09 8.28
N ASP A 127 -15.66 -0.05 9.10
CA ASP A 127 -14.72 1.01 8.77
C ASP A 127 -13.30 0.47 8.55
N GLN A 128 -12.85 -0.42 9.44
CA GLN A 128 -11.56 -1.05 9.31
C GLN A 128 -11.48 -1.91 8.05
N TYR A 129 -12.50 -2.71 7.74
CA TYR A 129 -12.55 -3.52 6.53
C TYR A 129 -12.44 -2.66 5.27
N VAL A 130 -13.22 -1.59 5.20
CA VAL A 130 -13.21 -0.65 4.06
C VAL A 130 -11.84 0.02 3.92
N SER A 131 -11.24 0.44 5.03
CA SER A 131 -9.90 1.06 5.04
C SER A 131 -8.82 0.10 4.56
N GLU A 132 -8.76 -1.10 5.13
CA GLU A 132 -7.77 -2.12 4.78
C GLU A 132 -7.92 -2.57 3.32
N PHE A 133 -9.15 -2.71 2.84
CA PHE A 133 -9.37 -3.06 1.43
C PHE A 133 -8.92 -1.94 0.47
N ARG A 134 -9.13 -0.67 0.83
CA ARG A 134 -8.62 0.48 0.04
C ARG A 134 -7.09 0.46 -0.04
N GLU A 135 -6.42 0.14 1.05
CA GLU A 135 -4.95 0.00 1.05
C GLU A 135 -4.48 -1.11 0.12
N ILE A 136 -5.15 -2.27 0.15
CA ILE A 136 -4.87 -3.37 -0.79
C ILE A 136 -5.04 -2.91 -2.23
N MET A 137 -6.12 -2.20 -2.56
CA MET A 137 -6.39 -1.70 -3.91
C MET A 137 -5.35 -0.66 -4.35
N THR A 138 -4.96 0.24 -3.45
CA THR A 138 -3.93 1.25 -3.72
C THR A 138 -2.58 0.60 -4.02
N GLU A 139 -2.23 -0.41 -3.24
CA GLU A 139 -0.97 -1.13 -3.44
C GLU A 139 -1.01 -1.98 -4.72
N ALA A 140 -2.12 -2.69 -4.96
CA ALA A 140 -2.31 -3.44 -6.20
C ALA A 140 -2.14 -2.53 -7.44
N ALA A 141 -2.77 -1.35 -7.44
CA ALA A 141 -2.64 -0.38 -8.51
C ALA A 141 -1.21 0.17 -8.68
N SER A 142 -0.43 0.23 -7.59
CA SER A 142 0.95 0.73 -7.64
C SER A 142 1.94 -0.25 -8.29
N VAL A 143 1.66 -1.54 -8.24
CA VAL A 143 2.53 -2.61 -8.76
C VAL A 143 2.04 -3.21 -10.07
N ASP A 144 0.77 -3.04 -10.39
CA ASP A 144 0.13 -3.64 -11.56
C ASP A 144 -0.34 -2.58 -12.57
N HIS A 145 0.48 -2.34 -13.58
CA HIS A 145 0.16 -1.40 -14.65
C HIS A 145 -0.95 -1.87 -15.60
N SER A 146 -1.32 -3.16 -15.54
CA SER A 146 -2.36 -3.76 -16.36
C SER A 146 -3.74 -3.83 -15.69
N GLU A 147 -3.84 -3.38 -14.45
CA GLU A 147 -5.04 -3.42 -13.60
C GLU A 147 -5.61 -4.83 -13.32
N LEU A 148 -4.91 -5.89 -13.77
CA LEU A 148 -5.36 -7.27 -13.60
C LEU A 148 -5.45 -7.69 -12.13
N LEU A 149 -4.51 -7.24 -11.31
CA LEU A 149 -4.49 -7.54 -9.88
C LEU A 149 -5.63 -6.80 -9.16
N SER A 150 -5.86 -5.54 -9.49
CA SER A 150 -6.98 -4.74 -8.97
C SER A 150 -8.32 -5.36 -9.33
N ASP A 151 -8.49 -5.76 -10.59
CA ASP A 151 -9.70 -6.46 -11.06
C ASP A 151 -9.91 -7.80 -10.34
N ALA A 152 -8.84 -8.56 -10.12
CA ALA A 152 -8.92 -9.82 -9.39
C ALA A 152 -9.39 -9.62 -7.94
N PHE A 153 -8.89 -8.61 -7.24
CA PHE A 153 -9.33 -8.29 -5.88
C PHE A 153 -10.78 -7.81 -5.83
N ILE A 154 -11.19 -6.90 -6.72
CA ILE A 154 -12.54 -6.33 -6.68
C ILE A 154 -13.62 -7.34 -7.06
N THR A 155 -13.30 -8.28 -7.94
CA THR A 155 -14.24 -9.33 -8.40
C THR A 155 -14.28 -10.55 -7.47
N ALA A 156 -13.31 -10.71 -6.60
CA ALA A 156 -13.31 -11.74 -5.56
C ALA A 156 -14.41 -11.48 -4.50
N ASP A 157 -14.70 -12.48 -3.67
CA ASP A 157 -15.70 -12.35 -2.61
C ASP A 157 -15.35 -11.20 -1.62
N VAL A 158 -14.09 -11.00 -1.33
CA VAL A 158 -13.60 -9.88 -0.49
C VAL A 158 -13.96 -8.52 -1.10
N GLY A 159 -13.79 -8.35 -2.40
CA GLY A 159 -14.12 -7.12 -3.12
C GLY A 159 -15.64 -6.90 -3.19
N LYS A 160 -16.41 -7.96 -3.40
CA LYS A 160 -17.87 -7.86 -3.41
C LYS A 160 -18.44 -7.42 -2.06
N VAL A 161 -17.87 -7.89 -0.95
CA VAL A 161 -18.24 -7.42 0.40
C VAL A 161 -17.85 -5.95 0.59
N TYR A 162 -16.66 -5.55 0.13
CA TYR A 162 -16.24 -4.15 0.13
C TYR A 162 -17.22 -3.25 -0.63
N LEU A 163 -17.58 -3.62 -1.85
CA LEU A 163 -18.53 -2.84 -2.67
C LEU A 163 -19.91 -2.75 -2.01
N LEU A 164 -20.38 -3.82 -1.39
CA LEU A 164 -21.66 -3.83 -0.67
C LEU A 164 -21.63 -2.88 0.55
N LEU A 165 -20.56 -2.90 1.33
CA LEU A 165 -20.38 -1.96 2.44
C LEU A 165 -20.27 -0.53 1.94
N GLN A 166 -19.49 -0.27 0.92
CA GLN A 166 -19.33 1.05 0.33
C GLN A 166 -20.66 1.60 -0.17
N GLU A 167 -21.43 0.82 -0.92
CA GLU A 167 -22.76 1.21 -1.39
C GLU A 167 -23.74 1.47 -0.23
N ALA A 168 -23.71 0.64 0.80
CA ALA A 168 -24.56 0.79 1.98
C ALA A 168 -24.18 2.03 2.82
N LEU A 169 -22.91 2.36 2.93
CA LEU A 169 -22.39 3.45 3.76
C LEU A 169 -22.24 4.77 3.00
N ASP A 170 -22.43 4.76 1.67
CA ASP A 170 -22.37 5.98 0.87
C ASP A 170 -23.46 6.97 1.31
N GLY A 171 -23.02 8.20 1.63
CA GLY A 171 -23.92 9.25 2.14
C GLY A 171 -24.25 9.21 3.63
N ILE A 172 -23.55 8.39 4.43
CA ILE A 172 -23.54 8.50 5.90
C ILE A 172 -22.38 9.42 6.28
N GLU A 173 -22.69 10.68 6.60
CA GLU A 173 -21.78 11.63 7.28
C GLU A 173 -21.83 11.45 8.79
#